data_4bfb536d5cc1b3c747ac95d5b6df8b19
#
_entry.id   4bfb536d5cc1b3c747ac95d5b6df8b19
#
_cell.length_a   1.000
_cell.length_b   1.000
_cell.length_c   1.000
_cell.angle_alpha   90.00
_cell.angle_beta   90.00
_cell.angle_gamma   90.00
#
_symmetry.space_group_name_H-M   'P 1'
#
loop_
_entity.id
_entity.type
_entity.pdbx_description
1 polymer ?
#
loop_
_entity_poly.entity_id
_entity_poly.type
_entity_poly.pdbx_seq_one_letter_code
_entity_poly.pdbx_strand_id
1 'polypeptide(L)'
;TLIGSTTQLSINALLPEYGVEQMGMWTLFAPGIGVVVAMLLWYAFFGYKMQLKQFDFPDPDEVEAATAPKAAELKEGNPKDFRMWVPLIVLVGCIALTIVGWQNIAIVGLLGAMLVCMFGSISVKRMWETTDWNTLGVIAGGVGFAAGVKSSGAADMVAEFCIKLLGNNSPAILYLAVFVILATIMTNVMTNIGTALILTPIALTIAATLGFNAMPFVVGVVWGANMPFSTPIGASVITMTMQGGYRFKDYTKINIVWNVLACVIVIVCTSIFLPLGG
;
A
#
# COMPACT_ATOMS: atom_id res chain seq x y z
N THR A 1 5.15 -7.93 -2.46
CA THR A 1 5.04 -7.96 -3.92
C THR A 1 4.39 -6.68 -4.45
N LEU A 2 4.66 -6.30 -5.70
CA LEU A 2 4.10 -5.10 -6.33
C LEU A 2 2.57 -5.12 -6.41
N ILE A 3 1.96 -6.29 -6.57
CA ILE A 3 0.50 -6.47 -6.73
C ILE A 3 -0.25 -6.41 -5.39
N GLY A 4 0.43 -6.42 -4.27
CA GLY A 4 -0.19 -6.56 -2.94
C GLY A 4 -1.06 -5.37 -2.49
N SER A 5 -0.93 -4.20 -3.12
CA SER A 5 -1.68 -2.99 -2.75
C SER A 5 -1.84 -2.06 -3.95
N THR A 6 -2.99 -1.40 -4.05
CA THR A 6 -3.27 -0.36 -5.04
C THR A 6 -2.31 0.83 -4.92
N THR A 7 -1.86 1.15 -3.71
CA THR A 7 -0.84 2.19 -3.45
C THR A 7 0.44 1.92 -4.22
N GLN A 8 0.93 0.68 -4.19
CA GLN A 8 2.16 0.27 -4.86
C GLN A 8 2.05 0.42 -6.38
N LEU A 9 0.93 -0.02 -6.94
CA LEU A 9 0.67 0.09 -8.37
C LEU A 9 0.54 1.54 -8.83
N SER A 10 -0.12 2.39 -8.03
CA SER A 10 -0.30 3.80 -8.33
C SER A 10 1.04 4.55 -8.37
N ILE A 11 1.89 4.29 -7.38
CA ILE A 11 3.22 4.89 -7.35
C ILE A 11 4.11 4.35 -8.48
N ASN A 12 4.04 3.06 -8.76
CA ASN A 12 4.81 2.47 -9.87
C ASN A 12 4.45 3.07 -11.23
N ALA A 13 3.19 3.43 -11.44
CA ALA A 13 2.74 4.11 -12.64
C ALA A 13 3.28 5.55 -12.76
N LEU A 14 3.57 6.20 -11.62
CA LEU A 14 4.07 7.58 -11.56
C LEU A 14 5.58 7.68 -11.82
N LEU A 15 6.39 6.66 -11.52
CA LEU A 15 7.85 6.71 -11.55
C LEU A 15 8.45 7.14 -12.92
N PRO A 16 7.93 6.69 -14.07
CA PRO A 16 8.47 7.10 -15.37
C PRO A 16 8.40 8.60 -15.64
N GLU A 17 7.43 9.32 -15.05
CA GLU A 17 7.31 10.79 -15.20
C GLU A 17 8.46 11.54 -14.52
N TYR A 18 9.12 10.89 -13.57
CA TYR A 18 10.30 11.40 -12.86
C TYR A 18 11.61 10.82 -13.37
N GLY A 19 11.57 10.04 -14.47
CA GLY A 19 12.76 9.39 -15.02
C GLY A 19 13.31 8.27 -14.16
N VAL A 20 12.50 7.74 -13.26
CA VAL A 20 12.87 6.64 -12.35
C VAL A 20 12.34 5.33 -12.92
N GLU A 21 13.16 4.30 -12.89
CA GLU A 21 12.77 2.96 -13.33
C GLU A 21 11.61 2.42 -12.49
N GLN A 22 10.69 1.72 -13.12
CA GLN A 22 9.55 1.10 -12.43
C GLN A 22 10.01 0.01 -11.48
N MET A 23 9.32 -0.11 -10.35
CA MET A 23 9.55 -1.19 -9.39
C MET A 23 9.26 -2.55 -10.03
N GLY A 24 10.17 -3.48 -9.89
CA GLY A 24 9.95 -4.88 -10.23
C GLY A 24 8.99 -5.56 -9.23
N MET A 25 8.53 -6.74 -9.60
CA MET A 25 7.60 -7.55 -8.77
C MET A 25 8.12 -7.79 -7.35
N TRP A 26 9.44 -7.87 -7.18
CA TRP A 26 10.10 -8.24 -5.94
C TRP A 26 10.79 -7.09 -5.22
N THR A 27 10.76 -5.88 -5.75
CA THR A 27 11.44 -4.72 -5.14
C THR A 27 11.01 -4.46 -3.70
N LEU A 28 9.74 -4.68 -3.39
CA LEU A 28 9.15 -4.50 -2.05
C LEU A 28 9.29 -5.73 -1.13
N PHE A 29 9.86 -6.83 -1.64
CA PHE A 29 9.87 -8.11 -0.94
C PHE A 29 10.82 -8.11 0.27
N ALA A 30 12.02 -7.57 0.11
CA ALA A 30 13.04 -7.60 1.16
C ALA A 30 12.62 -6.82 2.42
N PRO A 31 12.20 -5.54 2.35
CA PRO A 31 11.62 -4.85 3.51
C PRO A 31 10.37 -5.55 4.03
N GLY A 32 9.55 -6.12 3.12
CA GLY A 32 8.31 -6.81 3.46
C GLY A 32 8.50 -8.04 4.34
N ILE A 33 9.48 -8.88 4.03
CA ILE A 33 9.83 -10.04 4.88
C ILE A 33 10.24 -9.57 6.28
N GLY A 34 11.05 -8.51 6.38
CA GLY A 34 11.45 -7.95 7.66
C GLY A 34 10.26 -7.54 8.52
N VAL A 35 9.30 -6.82 7.92
CA VAL A 35 8.07 -6.41 8.61
C VAL A 35 7.21 -7.61 9.03
N VAL A 36 7.03 -8.60 8.14
CA VAL A 36 6.22 -9.80 8.44
C VAL A 36 6.84 -10.62 9.57
N VAL A 37 8.14 -10.91 9.51
CA VAL A 37 8.84 -11.66 10.56
C VAL A 37 8.75 -10.92 11.90
N ALA A 38 9.02 -9.63 11.91
CA ALA A 38 8.92 -8.83 13.13
C ALA A 38 7.48 -8.77 13.67
N MET A 39 6.48 -8.69 12.80
CA MET A 39 5.07 -8.73 13.19
C MET A 39 4.70 -10.06 13.86
N LEU A 40 5.11 -11.18 13.28
CA LEU A 40 4.88 -12.49 13.85
C LEU A 40 5.53 -12.64 15.23
N LEU A 41 6.79 -12.20 15.37
CA LEU A 41 7.51 -12.22 16.64
C LEU A 41 6.85 -11.28 17.67
N TRP A 42 6.49 -10.07 17.25
CA TRP A 42 5.81 -9.12 18.11
C TRP A 42 4.50 -9.67 18.67
N TYR A 43 3.63 -10.22 17.82
CA TYR A 43 2.36 -10.76 18.26
C TYR A 43 2.50 -12.05 19.06
N ALA A 44 3.47 -12.90 18.73
CA ALA A 44 3.73 -14.13 19.50
C ALA A 44 4.18 -13.84 20.95
N PHE A 45 5.03 -12.83 21.16
CA PHE A 45 5.62 -12.57 22.46
C PHE A 45 4.90 -11.49 23.29
N PHE A 46 4.41 -10.44 22.62
CA PHE A 46 3.89 -9.24 23.30
C PHE A 46 2.44 -8.92 22.91
N GLY A 47 2.12 -8.88 21.62
CA GLY A 47 0.87 -8.37 21.09
C GLY A 47 -0.34 -9.14 21.59
N TYR A 48 -0.28 -10.46 21.59
CA TYR A 48 -1.37 -11.33 22.07
C TYR A 48 -1.70 -11.08 23.55
N LYS A 49 -0.67 -11.03 24.41
CA LYS A 49 -0.85 -10.78 25.85
C LYS A 49 -1.40 -9.37 26.12
N MET A 50 -1.01 -8.41 25.31
CA MET A 50 -1.46 -7.02 25.43
C MET A 50 -2.93 -6.90 25.00
N GLN A 51 -3.33 -7.60 23.94
CA GLN A 51 -4.72 -7.64 23.49
C GLN A 51 -5.64 -8.28 24.54
N LEU A 52 -5.27 -9.44 25.08
CA LEU A 52 -6.05 -10.11 26.13
C LEU A 52 -6.28 -9.26 27.39
N LYS A 53 -5.34 -8.38 27.73
CA LYS A 53 -5.50 -7.48 28.88
C LYS A 53 -6.37 -6.26 28.60
N GLN A 54 -6.54 -5.90 27.35
CA GLN A 54 -7.13 -4.61 26.97
C GLN A 54 -8.54 -4.76 26.40
N PHE A 55 -8.91 -5.96 25.96
CA PHE A 55 -10.20 -6.22 25.32
C PHE A 55 -11.04 -7.19 26.16
N ASP A 56 -12.15 -6.66 26.63
CA ASP A 56 -13.26 -7.40 27.20
C ASP A 56 -14.41 -7.29 26.19
N PHE A 57 -14.38 -8.16 25.18
CA PHE A 57 -15.43 -8.18 24.14
C PHE A 57 -16.55 -9.13 24.55
N PRO A 58 -17.82 -8.77 24.24
CA PRO A 58 -18.91 -9.72 24.27
C PRO A 58 -18.62 -10.89 23.33
N ASP A 59 -19.14 -12.06 23.67
CA ASP A 59 -18.92 -13.30 22.93
C ASP A 59 -19.17 -13.12 21.42
N PRO A 60 -18.34 -13.68 20.55
CA PRO A 60 -18.49 -13.59 19.09
C PRO A 60 -19.90 -13.96 18.61
N ASP A 61 -20.56 -14.90 19.26
CA ASP A 61 -21.91 -15.35 18.92
C ASP A 61 -22.99 -14.24 19.08
N GLU A 62 -22.80 -13.29 20.00
CA GLU A 62 -23.70 -12.14 20.18
C GLU A 62 -23.46 -11.05 19.11
N VAL A 63 -22.24 -10.92 18.63
CA VAL A 63 -21.87 -9.92 17.62
C VAL A 63 -22.26 -10.41 16.22
N GLU A 64 -22.13 -11.71 15.94
CA GLU A 64 -22.50 -12.32 14.67
C GLU A 64 -24.02 -12.24 14.39
N ALA A 65 -24.84 -12.39 15.43
CA ALA A 65 -26.28 -12.23 15.34
C ALA A 65 -26.73 -10.78 15.03
N ALA A 66 -25.92 -9.78 15.44
CA ALA A 66 -26.27 -8.36 15.29
C ALA A 66 -25.72 -7.73 14.01
N THR A 67 -24.64 -8.26 13.41
CA THR A 67 -23.87 -7.59 12.36
C THR A 67 -23.66 -8.42 11.10
N ALA A 68 -24.17 -9.66 11.02
CA ALA A 68 -24.06 -10.45 9.79
C ALA A 68 -24.63 -9.63 8.62
N PRO A 69 -23.81 -9.12 7.69
CA PRO A 69 -24.34 -8.60 6.46
C PRO A 69 -25.11 -9.77 5.87
N LYS A 70 -26.39 -9.57 5.50
CA LYS A 70 -27.11 -10.55 4.68
C LYS A 70 -26.16 -10.89 3.54
N ALA A 71 -25.53 -12.05 3.64
CA ALA A 71 -24.70 -12.57 2.56
C ALA A 71 -25.63 -12.53 1.34
N ALA A 72 -25.33 -11.64 0.40
CA ALA A 72 -26.00 -11.67 -0.87
C ALA A 72 -25.88 -13.12 -1.31
N GLU A 73 -27.02 -13.80 -1.49
CA GLU A 73 -27.07 -15.19 -1.91
C GLU A 73 -26.20 -15.33 -3.14
N LEU A 74 -24.94 -15.70 -2.92
CA LEU A 74 -24.05 -16.08 -4.00
C LEU A 74 -24.67 -17.37 -4.53
N LYS A 75 -25.36 -17.28 -5.66
CA LYS A 75 -25.81 -18.47 -6.38
C LYS A 75 -24.57 -19.33 -6.54
N GLU A 76 -24.57 -20.48 -5.86
CA GLU A 76 -23.51 -21.47 -6.00
C GLU A 76 -23.34 -21.78 -7.48
N GLY A 77 -22.21 -21.38 -8.05
CA GLY A 77 -21.86 -21.68 -9.42
C GLY A 77 -21.74 -23.21 -9.57
N ASN A 78 -22.29 -23.74 -10.64
CA ASN A 78 -22.12 -25.17 -10.91
C ASN A 78 -20.61 -25.47 -11.13
N PRO A 79 -19.95 -26.26 -10.28
CA PRO A 79 -18.50 -26.52 -10.37
C PRO A 79 -18.08 -27.22 -11.67
N LYS A 80 -19.03 -27.69 -12.48
CA LYS A 80 -18.79 -28.28 -13.81
C LYS A 80 -18.79 -27.25 -14.95
N ASP A 81 -19.09 -25.98 -14.67
CA ASP A 81 -19.09 -24.94 -15.70
C ASP A 81 -17.63 -24.45 -15.92
N PHE A 82 -17.09 -24.67 -17.12
CA PHE A 82 -15.78 -24.19 -17.54
C PHE A 82 -15.59 -22.67 -17.29
N ARG A 83 -16.65 -21.91 -17.37
CA ARG A 83 -16.66 -20.45 -17.13
C ARG A 83 -16.18 -20.06 -15.73
N MET A 84 -16.30 -20.96 -14.75
CA MET A 84 -15.83 -20.72 -13.39
C MET A 84 -14.29 -20.81 -13.28
N TRP A 85 -13.66 -21.63 -14.13
CA TRP A 85 -12.20 -21.82 -14.13
C TRP A 85 -11.45 -20.74 -14.93
N VAL A 86 -12.13 -20.09 -15.88
CA VAL A 86 -11.51 -19.07 -16.74
C VAL A 86 -10.88 -17.92 -15.93
N PRO A 87 -11.56 -17.29 -14.96
CA PRO A 87 -10.97 -16.21 -14.17
C PRO A 87 -9.72 -16.66 -13.41
N LEU A 88 -9.71 -17.89 -12.89
CA LEU A 88 -8.59 -18.44 -12.16
C LEU A 88 -7.38 -18.67 -13.09
N ILE A 89 -7.60 -19.29 -14.26
CA ILE A 89 -6.55 -19.53 -15.25
C ILE A 89 -5.99 -18.20 -15.76
N VAL A 90 -6.84 -17.23 -16.07
CA VAL A 90 -6.42 -15.90 -16.52
C VAL A 90 -5.64 -15.18 -15.43
N LEU A 91 -6.08 -15.26 -14.16
CA LEU A 91 -5.35 -14.66 -13.04
C LEU A 91 -3.94 -15.24 -12.90
N VAL A 92 -3.83 -16.57 -12.90
CA VAL A 92 -2.52 -17.26 -12.83
C VAL A 92 -1.64 -16.87 -14.03
N GLY A 93 -2.22 -16.82 -15.22
CA GLY A 93 -1.52 -16.37 -16.44
C GLY A 93 -1.02 -14.94 -16.34
N CYS A 94 -1.85 -14.00 -15.86
CA CYS A 94 -1.46 -12.62 -15.64
C CYS A 94 -0.31 -12.50 -14.62
N ILE A 95 -0.38 -13.25 -13.53
CA ILE A 95 0.70 -13.26 -12.52
C ILE A 95 1.99 -13.80 -13.14
N ALA A 96 1.93 -14.91 -13.87
CA ALA A 96 3.09 -15.50 -14.52
C ALA A 96 3.73 -14.52 -15.54
N LEU A 97 2.93 -13.88 -16.40
CA LEU A 97 3.41 -12.89 -17.37
C LEU A 97 4.05 -11.66 -16.70
N THR A 98 3.50 -11.23 -15.57
CA THR A 98 4.06 -10.13 -14.78
C THR A 98 5.40 -10.51 -14.15
N ILE A 99 5.53 -11.75 -13.64
CA ILE A 99 6.79 -12.25 -13.07
C ILE A 99 7.88 -12.35 -14.14
N VAL A 100 7.53 -12.80 -15.33
CA VAL A 100 8.46 -12.91 -16.48
C VAL A 100 8.85 -11.53 -17.03
N GLY A 101 8.09 -10.47 -16.70
CA GLY A 101 8.36 -9.12 -17.19
C GLY A 101 8.02 -8.92 -18.67
N TRP A 102 7.09 -9.72 -19.21
CA TRP A 102 6.76 -9.66 -20.65
C TRP A 102 6.20 -8.31 -21.09
N GLN A 103 5.36 -7.68 -20.25
CA GLN A 103 4.76 -6.37 -20.50
C GLN A 103 4.45 -5.64 -19.20
N ASN A 104 4.10 -4.37 -19.29
CA ASN A 104 3.62 -3.58 -18.17
C ASN A 104 2.38 -4.24 -17.53
N ILE A 105 2.36 -4.32 -16.19
CA ILE A 105 1.29 -4.93 -15.41
C ILE A 105 -0.11 -4.40 -15.78
N ALA A 106 -0.21 -3.11 -16.16
CA ALA A 106 -1.48 -2.52 -16.57
C ALA A 106 -2.02 -3.15 -17.86
N ILE A 107 -1.12 -3.40 -18.84
CA ILE A 107 -1.49 -4.05 -20.11
C ILE A 107 -1.90 -5.49 -19.85
N VAL A 108 -1.13 -6.22 -19.04
CA VAL A 108 -1.42 -7.62 -18.68
C VAL A 108 -2.77 -7.72 -17.96
N GLY A 109 -3.04 -6.82 -17.00
CA GLY A 109 -4.31 -6.77 -16.28
C GLY A 109 -5.51 -6.45 -17.17
N LEU A 110 -5.35 -5.48 -18.10
CA LEU A 110 -6.40 -5.12 -19.05
C LEU A 110 -6.73 -6.27 -20.01
N LEU A 111 -5.70 -6.93 -20.55
CA LEU A 111 -5.87 -8.12 -21.40
C LEU A 111 -6.56 -9.25 -20.63
N GLY A 112 -6.18 -9.47 -19.37
CA GLY A 112 -6.84 -10.46 -18.50
C GLY A 112 -8.33 -10.16 -18.29
N ALA A 113 -8.69 -8.91 -18.02
CA ALA A 113 -10.07 -8.49 -17.87
C ALA A 113 -10.87 -8.69 -19.17
N MET A 114 -10.27 -8.37 -20.33
CA MET A 114 -10.90 -8.62 -21.63
C MET A 114 -11.12 -10.10 -21.87
N LEU A 115 -10.16 -10.96 -21.58
CA LEU A 115 -10.30 -12.41 -21.76
C LEU A 115 -11.44 -12.97 -20.88
N VAL A 116 -11.53 -12.59 -19.61
CA VAL A 116 -12.61 -13.02 -18.71
C VAL A 116 -13.98 -12.63 -19.25
N CYS A 117 -14.11 -11.44 -19.84
CA CYS A 117 -15.35 -11.01 -20.50
C CYS A 117 -15.62 -11.77 -21.79
N MET A 118 -14.61 -11.99 -22.64
CA MET A 118 -14.77 -12.72 -23.90
C MET A 118 -15.22 -14.15 -23.71
N PHE A 119 -14.72 -14.83 -22.69
CA PHE A 119 -15.16 -16.19 -22.33
C PHE A 119 -16.50 -16.23 -21.58
N GLY A 120 -17.14 -15.07 -21.37
CA GLY A 120 -18.47 -14.98 -20.79
C GLY A 120 -18.55 -15.35 -19.30
N SER A 121 -17.41 -15.29 -18.57
CA SER A 121 -17.38 -15.51 -17.13
C SER A 121 -18.03 -14.36 -16.37
N ILE A 122 -17.92 -13.13 -16.91
CA ILE A 122 -18.59 -11.94 -16.41
C ILE A 122 -19.13 -11.12 -17.58
N SER A 123 -20.31 -10.54 -17.42
CA SER A 123 -20.85 -9.62 -18.45
C SER A 123 -20.14 -8.25 -18.32
N VAL A 124 -19.96 -7.57 -19.45
CA VAL A 124 -19.37 -6.22 -19.50
C VAL A 124 -20.12 -5.25 -18.57
N LYS A 125 -21.46 -5.34 -18.52
CA LYS A 125 -22.29 -4.53 -17.62
C LYS A 125 -21.91 -4.77 -16.15
N ARG A 126 -21.81 -6.03 -15.74
CA ARG A 126 -21.46 -6.38 -14.36
C ARG A 126 -20.02 -6.01 -14.02
N MET A 127 -19.09 -6.18 -14.96
CA MET A 127 -17.71 -5.70 -14.81
C MET A 127 -17.69 -4.19 -14.53
N TRP A 128 -18.45 -3.41 -15.30
CA TRP A 128 -18.55 -1.96 -15.12
C TRP A 128 -19.16 -1.58 -13.75
N GLU A 129 -20.22 -2.26 -13.32
CA GLU A 129 -20.88 -2.03 -12.04
C GLU A 129 -20.04 -2.42 -10.82
N THR A 130 -19.18 -3.43 -10.96
CA THR A 130 -18.29 -3.90 -9.88
C THR A 130 -16.93 -3.20 -9.85
N THR A 131 -16.60 -2.40 -10.86
CA THR A 131 -15.35 -1.64 -10.91
C THR A 131 -15.41 -0.50 -9.88
N ASP A 132 -14.38 -0.40 -9.05
CA ASP A 132 -14.23 0.69 -8.08
C ASP A 132 -13.76 1.98 -8.76
N TRP A 133 -14.70 2.72 -9.29
CA TRP A 133 -14.48 4.00 -9.97
C TRP A 133 -13.91 5.07 -9.05
N ASN A 134 -14.19 5.00 -7.74
CA ASN A 134 -13.64 5.94 -6.76
C ASN A 134 -12.13 5.77 -6.66
N THR A 135 -11.65 4.53 -6.54
CA THR A 135 -10.19 4.25 -6.53
C THR A 135 -9.53 4.70 -7.82
N LEU A 136 -10.13 4.44 -9.00
CA LEU A 136 -9.60 4.91 -10.27
C LEU A 136 -9.56 6.43 -10.34
N GLY A 137 -10.61 7.11 -9.87
CA GLY A 137 -10.65 8.57 -9.80
C GLY A 137 -9.58 9.17 -8.88
N VAL A 138 -9.34 8.56 -7.72
CA VAL A 138 -8.28 8.98 -6.78
C VAL A 138 -6.90 8.79 -7.41
N ILE A 139 -6.66 7.68 -8.12
CA ILE A 139 -5.38 7.43 -8.80
C ILE A 139 -5.17 8.46 -9.91
N ALA A 140 -6.15 8.65 -10.79
CA ALA A 140 -6.05 9.61 -11.89
C ALA A 140 -5.86 11.05 -11.39
N GLY A 141 -6.65 11.48 -10.39
CA GLY A 141 -6.50 12.77 -9.75
C GLY A 141 -5.15 12.94 -9.04
N GLY A 142 -4.65 11.87 -8.42
CA GLY A 142 -3.36 11.85 -7.73
C GLY A 142 -2.18 11.99 -8.70
N VAL A 143 -2.23 11.37 -9.87
CA VAL A 143 -1.23 11.56 -10.92
C VAL A 143 -1.26 13.01 -11.40
N GLY A 144 -2.45 13.57 -11.66
CA GLY A 144 -2.59 14.99 -12.02
C GLY A 144 -2.07 15.94 -10.93
N PHE A 145 -2.34 15.62 -9.65
CA PHE A 145 -1.80 16.37 -8.52
C PHE A 145 -0.26 16.31 -8.47
N ALA A 146 0.32 15.12 -8.62
CA ALA A 146 1.76 14.94 -8.63
C ALA A 146 2.43 15.72 -9.77
N ALA A 147 1.83 15.73 -10.96
CA ALA A 147 2.28 16.54 -12.10
C ALA A 147 2.17 18.06 -11.77
N GLY A 148 1.09 18.49 -11.13
CA GLY A 148 0.91 19.86 -10.66
C GLY A 148 1.95 20.28 -9.62
N VAL A 149 2.26 19.42 -8.65
CA VAL A 149 3.30 19.66 -7.63
C VAL A 149 4.67 19.81 -8.28
N LYS A 150 4.97 18.97 -9.30
CA LYS A 150 6.22 19.06 -10.07
C LYS A 150 6.31 20.34 -10.88
N SER A 151 5.26 20.68 -11.62
CA SER A 151 5.26 21.84 -12.54
C SER A 151 5.20 23.19 -11.82
N SER A 152 4.61 23.24 -10.62
CA SER A 152 4.51 24.47 -9.81
C SER A 152 5.79 24.79 -9.03
N GLY A 153 6.76 23.88 -8.96
CA GLY A 153 7.93 24.01 -8.09
C GLY A 153 7.63 23.80 -6.59
N ALA A 154 6.42 23.38 -6.24
CA ALA A 154 6.06 23.15 -4.83
C ALA A 154 6.90 22.02 -4.21
N ALA A 155 7.23 20.97 -4.98
CA ALA A 155 8.13 19.92 -4.53
C ALA A 155 9.51 20.46 -4.19
N ASP A 156 10.05 21.38 -5.00
CA ASP A 156 11.36 21.98 -4.78
C ASP A 156 11.38 22.84 -3.51
N MET A 157 10.33 23.63 -3.27
CA MET A 157 10.21 24.44 -2.04
C MET A 157 10.19 23.56 -0.77
N VAL A 158 9.43 22.47 -0.80
CA VAL A 158 9.37 21.54 0.33
C VAL A 158 10.71 20.80 0.49
N ALA A 159 11.35 20.41 -0.62
CA ALA A 159 12.65 19.80 -0.62
C ALA A 159 13.72 20.73 0.00
N GLU A 160 13.78 21.99 -0.41
CA GLU A 160 14.67 22.98 0.17
C GLU A 160 14.44 23.19 1.68
N PHE A 161 13.17 23.22 2.10
CA PHE A 161 12.83 23.31 3.52
C PHE A 161 13.35 22.10 4.30
N CYS A 162 13.13 20.89 3.80
CA CYS A 162 13.65 19.67 4.42
C CYS A 162 15.17 19.67 4.46
N ILE A 163 15.84 20.11 3.38
CA ILE A 163 17.30 20.20 3.31
C ILE A 163 17.83 21.24 4.31
N LYS A 164 17.18 22.38 4.45
CA LYS A 164 17.57 23.39 5.46
C LYS A 164 17.39 22.87 6.89
N LEU A 165 16.39 22.04 7.13
CA LEU A 165 16.11 21.49 8.46
C LEU A 165 17.12 20.40 8.84
N LEU A 166 17.46 19.51 7.91
CA LEU A 166 18.29 18.34 8.13
C LEU A 166 19.78 18.60 7.85
N GLY A 167 20.09 19.54 6.97
CA GLY A 167 21.46 19.90 6.54
C GLY A 167 21.93 19.11 5.31
N ASN A 168 22.57 19.78 4.37
CA ASN A 168 23.04 19.19 3.08
C ASN A 168 23.97 17.98 3.24
N ASN A 169 24.69 17.87 4.35
CA ASN A 169 25.66 16.78 4.60
C ASN A 169 25.06 15.62 5.41
N SER A 170 23.75 15.61 5.62
CA SER A 170 23.12 14.55 6.38
C SER A 170 23.05 13.26 5.58
N PRO A 171 23.25 12.10 6.24
CA PRO A 171 23.22 10.82 5.55
C PRO A 171 21.84 10.53 4.96
N ALA A 172 21.78 9.88 3.80
CA ALA A 172 20.55 9.55 3.09
C ALA A 172 19.53 8.79 3.95
N ILE A 173 20.01 7.98 4.90
CA ILE A 173 19.14 7.24 5.84
C ILE A 173 18.30 8.17 6.72
N LEU A 174 18.78 9.37 7.05
CA LEU A 174 18.04 10.33 7.86
C LEU A 174 16.84 10.88 7.07
N TYR A 175 17.07 11.21 5.79
CA TYR A 175 16.00 11.64 4.89
C TYR A 175 14.97 10.53 4.68
N LEU A 176 15.44 9.29 4.44
CA LEU A 176 14.57 8.12 4.34
C LEU A 176 13.71 7.96 5.60
N ALA A 177 14.30 8.08 6.78
CA ALA A 177 13.59 7.99 8.05
C ALA A 177 12.49 9.04 8.18
N VAL A 178 12.78 10.29 7.81
CA VAL A 178 11.79 11.38 7.83
C VAL A 178 10.62 11.05 6.91
N PHE A 179 10.87 10.56 5.69
CA PHE A 179 9.79 10.21 4.76
C PHE A 179 8.96 9.01 5.23
N VAL A 180 9.60 7.96 5.78
CA VAL A 180 8.88 6.81 6.34
C VAL A 180 8.00 7.21 7.51
N ILE A 181 8.53 8.00 8.44
CA ILE A 181 7.79 8.47 9.61
C ILE A 181 6.63 9.40 9.18
N LEU A 182 6.90 10.35 8.28
CA LEU A 182 5.90 11.28 7.78
C LEU A 182 4.77 10.54 7.04
N ALA A 183 5.13 9.59 6.18
CA ALA A 183 4.17 8.74 5.48
C ALA A 183 3.31 7.94 6.46
N THR A 184 3.93 7.36 7.50
CA THR A 184 3.20 6.62 8.54
C THR A 184 2.26 7.51 9.36
N ILE A 185 2.65 8.73 9.68
CA ILE A 185 1.78 9.69 10.39
C ILE A 185 0.61 10.09 9.49
N MET A 186 0.90 10.49 8.24
CA MET A 186 -0.12 10.96 7.31
C MET A 186 -1.14 9.86 6.97
N THR A 187 -0.71 8.62 6.75
CA THR A 187 -1.61 7.52 6.40
C THR A 187 -2.58 7.16 7.53
N ASN A 188 -2.28 7.52 8.77
CA ASN A 188 -3.21 7.36 9.89
C ASN A 188 -4.34 8.41 9.91
N VAL A 189 -4.23 9.47 9.10
CA VAL A 189 -5.22 10.56 9.01
C VAL A 189 -5.91 10.55 7.65
N MET A 190 -5.23 10.11 6.60
CA MET A 190 -5.72 10.08 5.22
C MET A 190 -5.50 8.71 4.57
N THR A 191 -5.95 8.53 3.33
CA THR A 191 -5.81 7.25 2.62
C THR A 191 -4.36 6.92 2.28
N ASN A 192 -4.02 5.63 2.22
CA ASN A 192 -2.69 5.15 1.84
C ASN A 192 -2.24 5.70 0.48
N ILE A 193 -3.14 5.64 -0.51
CA ILE A 193 -2.87 6.12 -1.87
C ILE A 193 -2.60 7.62 -1.86
N GLY A 194 -3.45 8.40 -1.19
CA GLY A 194 -3.30 9.86 -1.09
C GLY A 194 -1.97 10.24 -0.44
N THR A 195 -1.62 9.59 0.66
CA THR A 195 -0.33 9.80 1.33
C THR A 195 0.85 9.54 0.39
N ALA A 196 0.85 8.40 -0.29
CA ALA A 196 1.94 8.03 -1.17
C ALA A 196 2.06 8.97 -2.38
N LEU A 197 0.93 9.36 -3.00
CA LEU A 197 0.91 10.27 -4.15
C LEU A 197 1.39 11.69 -3.81
N ILE A 198 1.18 12.15 -2.56
CA ILE A 198 1.67 13.45 -2.10
C ILE A 198 3.18 13.39 -1.80
N LEU A 199 3.63 12.37 -1.09
CA LEU A 199 5.00 12.33 -0.59
C LEU A 199 6.01 11.85 -1.64
N THR A 200 5.61 11.00 -2.58
CA THR A 200 6.55 10.45 -3.58
C THR A 200 7.20 11.53 -4.44
N PRO A 201 6.48 12.50 -5.02
CA PRO A 201 7.10 13.59 -5.77
C PRO A 201 8.17 14.34 -4.98
N ILE A 202 7.88 14.65 -3.73
CA ILE A 202 8.77 15.40 -2.82
C ILE A 202 10.01 14.57 -2.51
N ALA A 203 9.83 13.28 -2.20
CA ALA A 203 10.92 12.35 -1.92
C ALA A 203 11.85 12.17 -3.13
N LEU A 204 11.27 12.07 -4.34
CA LEU A 204 12.03 11.98 -5.60
C LEU A 204 12.81 13.26 -5.89
N THR A 205 12.23 14.42 -5.66
CA THR A 205 12.92 15.71 -5.82
C THR A 205 14.13 15.82 -4.88
N ILE A 206 13.97 15.45 -3.60
CA ILE A 206 15.08 15.45 -2.63
C ILE A 206 16.18 14.46 -3.05
N ALA A 207 15.80 13.25 -3.45
CA ALA A 207 16.77 12.26 -3.90
C ALA A 207 17.57 12.77 -5.11
N ALA A 208 16.89 13.38 -6.09
CA ALA A 208 17.53 13.97 -7.25
C ALA A 208 18.46 15.15 -6.90
N THR A 209 18.01 16.05 -6.02
CA THR A 209 18.77 17.24 -5.61
C THR A 209 20.06 16.89 -4.85
N LEU A 210 19.99 15.86 -3.99
CA LEU A 210 21.12 15.43 -3.16
C LEU A 210 21.95 14.30 -3.81
N GLY A 211 21.58 13.83 -5.00
CA GLY A 211 22.30 12.75 -5.70
C GLY A 211 22.10 11.37 -5.08
N PHE A 212 21.03 11.17 -4.29
CA PHE A 212 20.70 9.88 -3.70
C PHE A 212 19.97 8.97 -4.70
N ASN A 213 20.01 7.67 -4.45
CA ASN A 213 19.22 6.72 -5.22
C ASN A 213 17.72 6.91 -4.90
N ALA A 214 16.90 7.11 -5.92
CA ALA A 214 15.47 7.36 -5.76
C ALA A 214 14.69 6.16 -5.22
N MET A 215 15.08 4.92 -5.60
CA MET A 215 14.32 3.72 -5.29
C MET A 215 14.11 3.46 -3.78
N PRO A 216 15.10 3.59 -2.89
CA PRO A 216 14.90 3.44 -1.45
C PRO A 216 13.85 4.41 -0.89
N PHE A 217 13.83 5.65 -1.39
CA PHE A 217 12.84 6.65 -0.95
C PHE A 217 11.43 6.29 -1.39
N VAL A 218 11.26 5.84 -2.63
CA VAL A 218 9.97 5.33 -3.12
C VAL A 218 9.48 4.16 -2.27
N VAL A 219 10.35 3.18 -2.04
CA VAL A 219 10.03 1.99 -1.21
C VAL A 219 9.68 2.40 0.22
N GLY A 220 10.44 3.33 0.81
CA GLY A 220 10.17 3.84 2.15
C GLY A 220 8.81 4.54 2.27
N VAL A 221 8.49 5.43 1.32
CA VAL A 221 7.19 6.12 1.27
C VAL A 221 6.05 5.13 1.09
N VAL A 222 6.19 4.18 0.17
CA VAL A 222 5.17 3.16 -0.11
C VAL A 222 4.92 2.28 1.12
N TRP A 223 5.96 1.84 1.81
CA TRP A 223 5.82 1.07 3.05
C TRP A 223 5.23 1.92 4.17
N GLY A 224 5.72 3.14 4.39
CA GLY A 224 5.16 4.06 5.38
C GLY A 224 3.68 4.33 5.16
N ALA A 225 3.28 4.59 3.92
CA ALA A 225 1.88 4.82 3.55
C ALA A 225 0.98 3.58 3.74
N ASN A 226 1.53 2.37 3.68
CA ASN A 226 0.78 1.13 3.90
C ASN A 226 0.76 0.68 5.37
N MET A 227 1.12 1.54 6.32
CA MET A 227 1.13 1.23 7.77
C MET A 227 0.12 2.06 8.58
N PRO A 228 -1.18 2.14 8.22
CA PRO A 228 -2.20 2.89 8.97
C PRO A 228 -2.71 2.10 10.19
N PHE A 229 -1.83 1.51 10.98
CA PHE A 229 -2.24 0.57 12.03
C PHE A 229 -2.82 1.26 13.27
N SER A 230 -2.50 2.54 13.52
CA SER A 230 -2.91 3.23 14.75
C SER A 230 -4.29 3.87 14.68
N THR A 231 -4.92 3.92 13.50
CA THR A 231 -6.28 4.46 13.34
C THR A 231 -7.10 3.61 12.37
N PRO A 232 -8.42 3.54 12.52
CA PRO A 232 -9.29 2.83 11.59
C PRO A 232 -9.62 3.62 10.31
N ILE A 233 -9.07 4.84 10.14
CA ILE A 233 -9.40 5.72 9.01
C ILE A 233 -8.56 5.38 7.77
N GLY A 234 -7.28 5.04 7.97
CA GLY A 234 -6.31 4.94 6.88
C GLY A 234 -6.55 3.79 5.90
N ALA A 235 -7.15 2.68 6.33
CA ALA A 235 -7.42 1.53 5.47
C ALA A 235 -8.78 0.92 5.74
N SER A 236 -9.53 0.64 4.67
CA SER A 236 -10.86 0.02 4.73
C SER A 236 -10.87 -1.34 5.45
N VAL A 237 -9.80 -2.13 5.31
CA VAL A 237 -9.65 -3.41 6.00
C VAL A 237 -9.65 -3.22 7.52
N ILE A 238 -8.97 -2.19 8.03
CA ILE A 238 -8.94 -1.88 9.46
C ILE A 238 -10.31 -1.33 9.91
N THR A 239 -10.96 -0.50 9.09
CA THR A 239 -12.31 0.01 9.39
C THR A 239 -13.32 -1.13 9.55
N MET A 240 -13.22 -2.20 8.77
CA MET A 240 -14.10 -3.37 8.88
C MET A 240 -13.99 -4.06 10.25
N THR A 241 -12.82 -4.04 10.89
CA THR A 241 -12.65 -4.66 12.21
C THR A 241 -13.40 -3.91 13.33
N MET A 242 -13.84 -2.66 13.09
CA MET A 242 -14.69 -1.92 14.05
C MET A 242 -16.04 -2.62 14.28
N GLN A 243 -16.52 -3.40 13.32
CA GLN A 243 -17.73 -4.20 13.46
C GLN A 243 -17.59 -5.27 14.56
N GLY A 244 -16.36 -5.70 14.86
CA GLY A 244 -16.05 -6.62 15.95
C GLY A 244 -16.01 -5.97 17.35
N GLY A 245 -16.49 -4.72 17.51
CA GLY A 245 -16.58 -4.05 18.82
C GLY A 245 -15.38 -3.18 19.20
N TYR A 246 -14.37 -3.07 18.31
CA TYR A 246 -13.21 -2.21 18.56
C TYR A 246 -13.58 -0.73 18.52
N ARG A 247 -13.07 0.05 19.48
CA ARG A 247 -13.22 1.50 19.52
C ARG A 247 -11.99 2.19 18.93
N PHE A 248 -12.16 3.39 18.42
CA PHE A 248 -11.06 4.17 17.82
C PHE A 248 -9.77 4.20 18.67
N LYS A 249 -9.92 4.41 19.98
CA LYS A 249 -8.80 4.48 20.93
C LYS A 249 -8.04 3.17 21.08
N ASP A 250 -8.67 2.04 20.78
CA ASP A 250 -8.07 0.73 20.97
C ASP A 250 -7.00 0.49 19.90
N TYR A 251 -7.25 0.94 18.66
CA TYR A 251 -6.24 0.89 17.60
C TYR A 251 -4.98 1.67 17.96
N THR A 252 -5.15 2.90 18.46
CA THR A 252 -4.01 3.75 18.83
C THR A 252 -3.22 3.14 19.98
N LYS A 253 -3.89 2.66 21.04
CA LYS A 253 -3.23 2.11 22.22
C LYS A 253 -2.37 0.88 21.93
N ILE A 254 -2.86 -0.02 21.06
CA ILE A 254 -2.18 -1.28 20.78
C ILE A 254 -1.13 -1.09 19.71
N ASN A 255 -1.48 -0.36 18.64
CA ASN A 255 -0.66 -0.36 17.44
C ASN A 255 0.36 0.79 17.37
N ILE A 256 0.34 1.76 18.29
CA ILE A 256 1.33 2.85 18.27
C ILE A 256 2.76 2.32 18.45
N VAL A 257 2.94 1.37 19.37
CA VAL A 257 4.25 0.74 19.60
C VAL A 257 4.67 -0.08 18.38
N TRP A 258 3.71 -0.81 17.79
CA TRP A 258 3.95 -1.55 16.55
C TRP A 258 4.31 -0.63 15.39
N ASN A 259 3.62 0.51 15.23
CA ASN A 259 3.94 1.48 14.18
C ASN A 259 5.37 2.02 14.28
N VAL A 260 5.80 2.37 15.49
CA VAL A 260 7.18 2.83 15.71
C VAL A 260 8.18 1.72 15.34
N LEU A 261 7.94 0.50 15.80
CA LEU A 261 8.79 -0.64 15.49
C LEU A 261 8.82 -0.93 13.98
N ALA A 262 7.67 -0.91 13.33
CA ALA A 262 7.56 -1.13 11.88
C ALA A 262 8.30 -0.04 11.08
N CYS A 263 8.23 1.23 11.48
CA CYS A 263 9.02 2.30 10.87
C CYS A 263 10.52 2.01 10.96
N VAL A 264 11.02 1.63 12.13
CA VAL A 264 12.45 1.30 12.31
C VAL A 264 12.85 0.13 11.41
N ILE A 265 12.03 -0.92 11.36
CA ILE A 265 12.30 -2.10 10.53
C ILE A 265 12.31 -1.74 9.05
N VAL A 266 11.35 -0.95 8.58
CA VAL A 266 11.30 -0.50 7.18
C VAL A 266 12.53 0.32 6.83
N ILE A 267 12.92 1.28 7.68
CA ILE A 267 14.11 2.10 7.45
C ILE A 267 15.37 1.23 7.37
N VAL A 268 15.56 0.33 8.34
CA VAL A 268 16.75 -0.55 8.40
C VAL A 268 16.77 -1.52 7.23
N CYS A 269 15.66 -2.24 6.97
CA CYS A 269 15.61 -3.20 5.87
C CYS A 269 15.77 -2.50 4.51
N THR A 270 15.12 -1.36 4.30
CA THR A 270 15.27 -0.61 3.04
C THR A 270 16.72 -0.16 2.84
N SER A 271 17.38 0.35 3.89
CA SER A 271 18.77 0.80 3.79
C SER A 271 19.79 -0.33 3.58
N ILE A 272 19.49 -1.55 4.04
CA ILE A 272 20.37 -2.71 3.86
C ILE A 272 20.22 -3.30 2.46
N PHE A 273 18.98 -3.45 1.98
CA PHE A 273 18.72 -4.17 0.74
C PHE A 273 18.72 -3.28 -0.50
N LEU A 274 18.53 -1.97 -0.34
CA LEU A 274 18.55 -1.02 -1.43
C LEU A 274 19.63 0.03 -1.16
N PRO A 275 20.65 0.14 -2.03
CA PRO A 275 21.73 1.10 -1.84
C PRO A 275 21.17 2.52 -1.88
N LEU A 276 21.43 3.28 -0.81
CA LEU A 276 20.93 4.66 -0.68
C LEU A 276 21.62 5.64 -1.64
N GLY A 277 22.86 5.32 -2.08
CA GLY A 277 23.67 6.23 -2.87
C GLY A 277 24.16 7.43 -2.03
N GLY A 278 25.12 8.16 -2.50
CA GLY A 278 25.74 9.31 -1.81
C GLY A 278 27.20 9.13 -1.54
#